data_d9c27d497b2c2638aa67c53d5308253a
#
_entry.id   d9c27d497b2c2638aa67c53d5308253a
#
_cell.length_a   1.000
_cell.length_b   1.000
_cell.length_c   1.000
_cell.angle_alpha   90.00
_cell.angle_beta   90.00
_cell.angle_gamma   90.00
#
_symmetry.space_group_name_H-M   'P 1'
#
loop_
_entity.id
_entity.type
_entity.pdbx_description
1 polymer ?
#
loop_
_entity_poly.entity_id
_entity_poly.type
_entity_poly.pdbx_seq_one_letter_code
_entity_poly.pdbx_strand_id
1 'polypeptide(L)'
;MTWIKADPAVHAYPRPIFFLDAPMQQLEWSDALALELPVMDDTHREFVDLLAAVNNAPDDTLLTHWSALVEHTDDHFGREDAWMQSTRFASSNCHSMQHKVVLQVLREGLKRGQAGELGVVRQMAQELVIWFPHHAQAMDASLALHLRSIGFDPVTGHVARPEALPADLIHGCGGATCSDDLASSPREEDRATA
;
A
#
# COMPACT_ATOMS: atom_id res chain seq x y z
N MET A 1 -3.23 -30.52 57.39
CA MET A 1 -3.64 -29.88 56.11
C MET A 1 -2.80 -28.63 55.91
N THR A 2 -1.70 -28.78 55.18
CA THR A 2 -0.70 -27.73 54.96
C THR A 2 -0.93 -27.11 53.56
N TRP A 3 -1.29 -25.82 53.52
CA TRP A 3 -1.47 -25.07 52.34
C TRP A 3 -0.10 -24.72 51.71
N ILE A 4 0.18 -25.19 50.53
CA ILE A 4 1.37 -24.82 49.75
C ILE A 4 1.11 -23.44 49.16
N LYS A 5 1.89 -22.42 49.59
CA LYS A 5 1.89 -21.09 48.97
C LYS A 5 2.51 -21.22 47.59
N ALA A 6 1.77 -20.81 46.57
CA ALA A 6 2.26 -20.64 45.21
C ALA A 6 3.24 -19.46 45.18
N ASP A 7 4.45 -19.73 44.66
CA ASP A 7 5.49 -18.76 44.41
C ASP A 7 5.15 -17.95 43.12
N PRO A 8 5.06 -16.62 43.14
CA PRO A 8 4.83 -15.78 41.97
C PRO A 8 6.14 -15.40 41.29
N ALA A 9 6.99 -16.35 40.97
CA ALA A 9 8.08 -16.11 40.04
C ALA A 9 7.57 -16.17 38.61
N VAL A 10 6.84 -15.13 38.21
CA VAL A 10 6.53 -14.89 36.82
C VAL A 10 7.84 -14.68 36.06
N HIS A 11 8.17 -15.64 35.21
CA HIS A 11 9.30 -15.54 34.29
C HIS A 11 9.10 -14.29 33.42
N ALA A 12 9.79 -13.20 33.79
CA ALA A 12 9.97 -12.07 32.93
C ALA A 12 10.82 -12.54 31.74
N TYR A 13 10.19 -12.81 30.62
CA TYR A 13 10.91 -12.95 29.36
C TYR A 13 11.75 -11.67 29.15
N PRO A 14 13.07 -11.78 28.95
CA PRO A 14 13.86 -10.61 28.65
C PRO A 14 13.31 -10.01 27.36
N ARG A 15 12.91 -8.73 27.43
CA ARG A 15 12.54 -7.95 26.23
C ARG A 15 13.73 -8.04 25.28
N PRO A 16 13.53 -8.40 23.99
CA PRO A 16 14.65 -8.39 23.04
C PRO A 16 15.17 -6.97 22.93
N ILE A 17 16.46 -6.78 23.28
CA ILE A 17 17.18 -5.50 23.40
C ILE A 17 17.50 -4.89 22.01
N PHE A 18 16.90 -5.38 20.93
CA PHE A 18 17.39 -5.11 19.58
C PHE A 18 16.74 -3.95 18.83
N PHE A 19 15.82 -3.14 19.47
CA PHE A 19 15.12 -2.09 18.72
C PHE A 19 15.16 -0.69 19.36
N LEU A 20 16.04 -0.40 20.32
CA LEU A 20 15.97 0.87 21.04
C LEU A 20 16.85 2.00 20.46
N ASP A 21 17.72 1.76 19.45
CA ASP A 21 18.63 2.78 18.92
C ASP A 21 18.86 2.76 17.40
N ALA A 22 18.04 2.07 16.63
CA ALA A 22 18.08 2.28 15.17
C ALA A 22 17.42 3.65 14.88
N PRO A 23 18.11 4.58 14.17
CA PRO A 23 17.47 5.81 13.77
C PRO A 23 16.20 5.49 12.99
N MET A 24 15.08 6.14 13.36
CA MET A 24 13.81 5.99 12.64
C MET A 24 14.07 6.31 11.18
N GLN A 25 13.83 5.35 10.30
CA GLN A 25 14.04 5.54 8.88
C GLN A 25 12.99 6.54 8.39
N GLN A 26 13.44 7.62 7.77
CA GLN A 26 12.55 8.61 7.15
C GLN A 26 12.55 8.42 5.65
N LEU A 27 11.38 8.50 5.06
CA LEU A 27 11.23 8.58 3.62
C LEU A 27 11.27 10.04 3.23
N GLU A 28 12.15 10.38 2.30
CA GLU A 28 12.25 11.70 1.70
C GLU A 28 11.92 11.62 0.21
N TRP A 29 11.25 12.65 -0.29
CA TRP A 29 11.01 12.75 -1.73
C TRP A 29 12.34 12.86 -2.49
N SER A 30 12.48 12.12 -3.56
CA SER A 30 13.61 12.22 -4.48
C SER A 30 13.15 11.94 -5.92
N ASP A 31 13.98 12.35 -6.89
CA ASP A 31 13.72 12.09 -8.31
C ASP A 31 13.60 10.59 -8.64
N ALA A 32 14.13 9.71 -7.78
CA ALA A 32 13.96 8.27 -7.92
C ALA A 32 12.51 7.80 -7.72
N LEU A 33 11.65 8.62 -7.10
CA LEU A 33 10.22 8.35 -6.91
C LEU A 33 9.35 9.02 -7.98
N ALA A 34 9.94 9.88 -8.84
CA ALA A 34 9.19 10.57 -9.87
C ALA A 34 8.79 9.61 -11.01
N LEU A 35 7.52 9.67 -11.39
CA LEU A 35 6.92 8.84 -12.44
C LEU A 35 6.65 9.62 -13.74
N GLU A 36 7.07 10.89 -13.77
CA GLU A 36 6.85 11.80 -14.91
C GLU A 36 5.36 12.00 -15.25
N LEU A 37 4.51 11.90 -14.25
CA LEU A 37 3.09 12.23 -14.30
C LEU A 37 2.79 13.24 -13.16
N PRO A 38 2.80 14.56 -13.45
CA PRO A 38 2.82 15.60 -12.41
C PRO A 38 1.78 15.45 -11.31
N VAL A 39 0.53 15.10 -11.65
CA VAL A 39 -0.54 14.92 -10.66
C VAL A 39 -0.25 13.77 -9.71
N MET A 40 0.30 12.67 -10.21
CA MET A 40 0.69 11.51 -9.40
C MET A 40 1.93 11.85 -8.55
N ASP A 41 2.92 12.48 -9.16
CA ASP A 41 4.14 12.90 -8.45
C ASP A 41 3.85 13.87 -7.31
N ASP A 42 2.93 14.82 -7.51
CA ASP A 42 2.51 15.75 -6.46
C ASP A 42 1.76 15.02 -5.32
N THR A 43 0.87 14.09 -5.66
CA THR A 43 0.18 13.22 -4.67
C THR A 43 1.17 12.38 -3.86
N HIS A 44 2.22 11.85 -4.50
CA HIS A 44 3.26 11.08 -3.82
C HIS A 44 4.11 11.95 -2.88
N ARG A 45 4.41 13.21 -3.26
CA ARG A 45 5.08 14.17 -2.36
C ARG A 45 4.24 14.44 -1.12
N GLU A 46 2.94 14.69 -1.31
CA GLU A 46 2.01 14.90 -0.20
C GLU A 46 1.97 13.68 0.73
N PHE A 47 1.95 12.47 0.19
CA PHE A 47 2.03 11.24 1.00
C PHE A 47 3.33 11.18 1.83
N VAL A 48 4.48 11.47 1.21
CA VAL A 48 5.79 11.48 1.88
C VAL A 48 5.81 12.50 3.01
N ASP A 49 5.29 13.71 2.78
CA ASP A 49 5.21 14.79 3.77
C ASP A 49 4.28 14.41 4.95
N LEU A 50 3.13 13.82 4.66
CA LEU A 50 2.19 13.34 5.68
C LEU A 50 2.79 12.19 6.51
N LEU A 51 3.49 11.26 5.87
CA LEU A 51 4.17 10.17 6.55
C LEU A 51 5.30 10.69 7.45
N ALA A 52 6.06 11.68 6.98
CA ALA A 52 7.06 12.37 7.78
C ALA A 52 6.43 13.09 8.99
N ALA A 53 5.28 13.74 8.81
CA ALA A 53 4.53 14.35 9.91
C ALA A 53 4.09 13.32 10.97
N VAL A 54 3.61 12.13 10.54
CA VAL A 54 3.27 11.02 11.46
C VAL A 54 4.51 10.55 12.23
N ASN A 55 5.63 10.34 11.54
CA ASN A 55 6.85 9.83 12.17
C ASN A 55 7.45 10.81 13.20
N ASN A 56 7.28 12.12 13.00
CA ASN A 56 7.77 13.17 13.88
C ASN A 56 6.74 13.62 14.94
N ALA A 57 5.49 13.15 14.88
CA ALA A 57 4.43 13.59 15.78
C ALA A 57 4.67 13.13 17.22
N PRO A 58 4.48 13.98 18.23
CA PRO A 58 4.34 13.55 19.61
C PRO A 58 3.03 12.77 19.80
N ASP A 59 2.92 12.05 20.93
CA ASP A 59 1.80 11.13 21.16
C ASP A 59 0.41 11.79 21.14
N ASP A 60 0.33 13.03 21.59
CA ASP A 60 -0.91 13.80 21.66
C ASP A 60 -1.45 14.26 20.30
N THR A 61 -0.60 14.34 19.27
CA THR A 61 -0.99 14.72 17.90
C THR A 61 -0.86 13.58 16.90
N LEU A 62 -0.28 12.45 17.30
CA LEU A 62 -0.02 11.30 16.41
C LEU A 62 -1.26 10.86 15.63
N LEU A 63 -2.40 10.71 16.30
CA LEU A 63 -3.63 10.24 15.66
C LEU A 63 -4.24 11.28 14.70
N THR A 64 -4.01 12.55 14.94
CA THR A 64 -4.43 13.61 14.01
C THR A 64 -3.65 13.49 12.69
N HIS A 65 -2.32 13.35 12.76
CA HIS A 65 -1.48 13.15 11.58
C HIS A 65 -1.76 11.82 10.89
N TRP A 66 -1.96 10.75 11.67
CA TRP A 66 -2.33 9.44 11.12
C TRP A 66 -3.67 9.49 10.37
N SER A 67 -4.68 10.17 10.93
CA SER A 67 -5.99 10.32 10.28
C SER A 67 -5.87 11.07 8.94
N ALA A 68 -5.06 12.14 8.90
CA ALA A 68 -4.80 12.89 7.68
C ALA A 68 -4.10 12.01 6.61
N LEU A 69 -3.14 11.18 7.02
CA LEU A 69 -2.47 10.22 6.13
C LEU A 69 -3.46 9.18 5.59
N VAL A 70 -4.35 8.65 6.43
CA VAL A 70 -5.40 7.68 6.02
C VAL A 70 -6.36 8.30 4.99
N GLU A 71 -6.83 9.51 5.24
CA GLU A 71 -7.74 10.24 4.34
C GLU A 71 -7.07 10.51 2.99
N HIS A 72 -5.85 11.05 3.00
CA HIS A 72 -5.07 11.27 1.78
C HIS A 72 -4.86 9.97 0.98
N THR A 73 -4.53 8.87 1.67
CA THR A 73 -4.28 7.58 1.02
C THR A 73 -5.56 7.00 0.38
N ASP A 74 -6.71 7.19 1.03
CA ASP A 74 -8.02 6.76 0.49
C ASP A 74 -8.36 7.52 -0.80
N ASP A 75 -8.17 8.83 -0.80
CA ASP A 75 -8.38 9.69 -1.97
C ASP A 75 -7.38 9.38 -3.10
N HIS A 76 -6.13 9.16 -2.76
CA HIS A 76 -5.06 8.79 -3.69
C HIS A 76 -5.40 7.49 -4.43
N PHE A 77 -5.61 6.41 -3.68
CA PHE A 77 -5.93 5.11 -4.25
C PHE A 77 -7.25 5.11 -5.02
N GLY A 78 -8.25 5.84 -4.52
CA GLY A 78 -9.53 6.00 -5.23
C GLY A 78 -9.38 6.65 -6.60
N ARG A 79 -8.48 7.64 -6.74
CA ARG A 79 -8.18 8.26 -8.04
C ARG A 79 -7.50 7.29 -8.99
N GLU A 80 -6.49 6.57 -8.53
CA GLU A 80 -5.76 5.60 -9.36
C GLU A 80 -6.66 4.42 -9.79
N ASP A 81 -7.49 3.90 -8.89
CA ASP A 81 -8.46 2.87 -9.21
C ASP A 81 -9.45 3.35 -10.30
N ALA A 82 -9.89 4.62 -10.22
CA ALA A 82 -10.74 5.23 -11.24
C ALA A 82 -10.02 5.40 -12.60
N TRP A 83 -8.74 5.79 -12.59
CA TRP A 83 -7.93 5.88 -13.82
C TRP A 83 -7.72 4.51 -14.44
N MET A 84 -7.35 3.51 -13.64
CA MET A 84 -7.22 2.12 -14.12
C MET A 84 -8.50 1.63 -14.77
N GLN A 85 -9.65 1.85 -14.13
CA GLN A 85 -10.94 1.44 -14.64
C GLN A 85 -11.31 2.15 -15.95
N SER A 86 -11.17 3.49 -16.01
CA SER A 86 -11.56 4.30 -17.17
C SER A 86 -10.67 4.07 -18.38
N THR A 87 -9.42 3.67 -18.16
CA THR A 87 -8.42 3.46 -19.22
C THR A 87 -8.21 1.98 -19.57
N ARG A 88 -9.03 1.08 -19.03
CA ARG A 88 -8.92 -0.38 -19.21
C ARG A 88 -7.59 -0.99 -18.75
N PHE A 89 -6.89 -0.29 -17.86
CA PHE A 89 -5.67 -0.78 -17.22
C PHE A 89 -6.05 -1.61 -15.99
N ALA A 90 -6.66 -2.76 -16.21
CA ALA A 90 -6.99 -3.77 -15.21
C ALA A 90 -7.70 -3.26 -13.93
N SER A 91 -9.03 -3.34 -13.94
CA SER A 91 -9.88 -2.90 -12.81
C SER A 91 -9.93 -3.88 -11.61
N SER A 92 -9.32 -5.05 -11.70
CA SER A 92 -9.27 -6.05 -10.62
C SER A 92 -7.93 -6.79 -10.64
N ASN A 93 -6.86 -6.04 -10.46
CA ASN A 93 -5.49 -6.54 -10.49
C ASN A 93 -4.88 -6.57 -9.09
N CYS A 94 -3.63 -6.99 -9.00
CA CYS A 94 -2.86 -6.96 -7.76
C CYS A 94 -2.64 -5.54 -7.23
N HIS A 95 -2.63 -4.50 -8.07
CA HIS A 95 -2.51 -3.10 -7.70
C HIS A 95 -3.71 -2.65 -6.85
N SER A 96 -4.92 -2.68 -7.41
CA SER A 96 -6.15 -2.33 -6.66
C SER A 96 -6.41 -3.25 -5.45
N MET A 97 -5.90 -4.50 -5.48
CA MET A 97 -5.95 -5.37 -4.31
C MET A 97 -5.01 -4.88 -3.21
N GLN A 98 -3.79 -4.42 -3.55
CA GLN A 98 -2.89 -3.82 -2.56
C GLN A 98 -3.46 -2.56 -1.95
N HIS A 99 -4.10 -1.68 -2.74
CA HIS A 99 -4.80 -0.50 -2.23
C HIS A 99 -5.79 -0.87 -1.13
N LYS A 100 -6.65 -1.86 -1.40
CA LYS A 100 -7.65 -2.33 -0.41
C LYS A 100 -7.02 -2.86 0.87
N VAL A 101 -5.95 -3.67 0.74
CA VAL A 101 -5.25 -4.26 1.90
C VAL A 101 -4.59 -3.17 2.73
N VAL A 102 -3.87 -2.25 2.09
CA VAL A 102 -3.17 -1.16 2.79
C VAL A 102 -4.16 -0.24 3.49
N LEU A 103 -5.24 0.20 2.82
CA LEU A 103 -6.28 1.00 3.45
C LEU A 103 -6.94 0.30 4.65
N GLN A 104 -7.18 -1.01 4.56
CA GLN A 104 -7.72 -1.76 5.70
C GLN A 104 -6.74 -1.75 6.87
N VAL A 105 -5.43 -1.93 6.62
CA VAL A 105 -4.39 -1.86 7.66
C VAL A 105 -4.32 -0.46 8.28
N LEU A 106 -4.33 0.59 7.46
CA LEU A 106 -4.28 1.98 7.95
C LEU A 106 -5.49 2.32 8.84
N ARG A 107 -6.69 1.92 8.42
CA ARG A 107 -7.92 2.12 9.19
C ARG A 107 -7.93 1.32 10.50
N GLU A 108 -7.40 0.10 10.50
CA GLU A 108 -7.22 -0.69 11.73
C GLU A 108 -6.18 -0.02 12.65
N GLY A 109 -5.10 0.55 12.11
CA GLY A 109 -4.13 1.36 12.85
C GLY A 109 -4.78 2.53 13.57
N LEU A 110 -5.66 3.28 12.89
CA LEU A 110 -6.41 4.38 13.50
C LEU A 110 -7.28 3.89 14.66
N LYS A 111 -8.00 2.81 14.47
CA LYS A 111 -8.86 2.21 15.49
C LYS A 111 -8.06 1.74 16.72
N ARG A 112 -6.93 1.08 16.52
CA ARG A 112 -6.03 0.63 17.59
C ARG A 112 -5.40 1.80 18.32
N GLY A 113 -4.98 2.84 17.58
CA GLY A 113 -4.47 4.08 18.16
C GLY A 113 -5.51 4.77 19.05
N GLN A 114 -6.77 4.84 18.63
CA GLN A 114 -7.89 5.35 19.45
C GLN A 114 -8.14 4.51 20.72
N ALA A 115 -7.78 3.24 20.72
CA ALA A 115 -7.78 2.38 21.90
C ALA A 115 -6.53 2.54 22.79
N GLY A 116 -5.62 3.47 22.46
CA GLY A 116 -4.40 3.77 23.21
C GLY A 116 -3.15 3.00 22.76
N GLU A 117 -3.23 2.20 21.69
CA GLU A 117 -2.11 1.40 21.18
C GLU A 117 -1.22 2.22 20.21
N LEU A 118 -0.72 3.38 20.64
CA LEU A 118 0.05 4.29 19.78
C LEU A 118 1.33 3.67 19.19
N GLY A 119 1.95 2.72 19.90
CA GLY A 119 3.11 1.98 19.42
C GLY A 119 2.84 1.20 18.13
N VAL A 120 1.61 0.72 17.94
CA VAL A 120 1.20 0.03 16.70
C VAL A 120 1.15 1.01 15.53
N VAL A 121 0.60 2.21 15.75
CA VAL A 121 0.54 3.26 14.71
C VAL A 121 1.96 3.65 14.27
N ARG A 122 2.89 3.81 15.22
CA ARG A 122 4.31 4.11 14.92
C ARG A 122 4.98 3.00 14.13
N GLN A 123 4.72 1.74 14.50
CA GLN A 123 5.24 0.59 13.75
C GLN A 123 4.68 0.58 12.32
N MET A 124 3.37 0.76 12.14
CA MET A 124 2.75 0.82 10.82
C MET A 124 3.32 1.96 9.96
N ALA A 125 3.60 3.11 10.55
CA ALA A 125 4.26 4.21 9.85
C ALA A 125 5.66 3.83 9.33
N GLN A 126 6.45 3.10 10.12
CA GLN A 126 7.76 2.61 9.68
C GLN A 126 7.65 1.55 8.56
N GLU A 127 6.63 0.70 8.58
CA GLU A 127 6.37 -0.25 7.48
C GLU A 127 6.00 0.49 6.18
N LEU A 128 5.26 1.61 6.26
CA LEU A 128 4.93 2.43 5.10
C LEU A 128 6.17 3.09 4.47
N VAL A 129 7.17 3.48 5.26
CA VAL A 129 8.46 4.02 4.75
C VAL A 129 9.13 3.02 3.81
N ILE A 130 9.01 1.72 4.11
CA ILE A 130 9.59 0.64 3.31
C ILE A 130 8.67 0.29 2.14
N TRP A 131 7.37 0.17 2.39
CA TRP A 131 6.39 -0.30 1.41
C TRP A 131 6.20 0.70 0.26
N PHE A 132 6.08 1.99 0.55
CA PHE A 132 5.68 3.00 -0.43
C PHE A 132 6.63 3.09 -1.65
N PRO A 133 7.97 3.15 -1.50
CA PRO A 133 8.86 3.18 -2.65
C PRO A 133 8.73 1.95 -3.56
N HIS A 134 8.48 0.78 -2.98
CA HIS A 134 8.27 -0.44 -3.77
C HIS A 134 6.95 -0.41 -4.54
N HIS A 135 5.88 0.09 -3.92
CA HIS A 135 4.58 0.25 -4.56
C HIS A 135 4.67 1.24 -5.72
N ALA A 136 5.20 2.44 -5.47
CA ALA A 136 5.35 3.48 -6.47
C ALA A 136 6.17 3.02 -7.69
N GLN A 137 7.32 2.36 -7.46
CA GLN A 137 8.19 1.92 -8.54
C GLN A 137 7.67 0.68 -9.29
N ALA A 138 6.91 -0.20 -8.65
CA ALA A 138 6.45 -1.44 -9.28
C ALA A 138 5.05 -1.30 -9.91
N MET A 139 4.13 -0.58 -9.26
CA MET A 139 2.71 -0.53 -9.63
C MET A 139 2.32 0.81 -10.24
N ASP A 140 2.55 1.90 -9.52
CA ASP A 140 2.20 3.25 -9.99
C ASP A 140 3.01 3.63 -11.23
N ALA A 141 4.28 3.21 -11.32
CA ALA A 141 5.10 3.42 -12.50
C ALA A 141 4.50 2.77 -13.76
N SER A 142 3.92 1.57 -13.62
CA SER A 142 3.25 0.88 -14.72
C SER A 142 1.97 1.61 -15.14
N LEU A 143 1.18 2.09 -14.19
CA LEU A 143 0.00 2.90 -14.45
C LEU A 143 0.37 4.23 -15.09
N ALA A 144 1.35 4.96 -14.56
CA ALA A 144 1.84 6.23 -15.12
C ALA A 144 2.32 6.07 -16.57
N LEU A 145 3.07 5.00 -16.87
CA LEU A 145 3.49 4.68 -18.23
C LEU A 145 2.29 4.46 -19.16
N HIS A 146 1.29 3.69 -18.71
CA HIS A 146 0.06 3.46 -19.46
C HIS A 146 -0.68 4.78 -19.74
N LEU A 147 -0.93 5.59 -18.70
CA LEU A 147 -1.65 6.86 -18.83
C LEU A 147 -0.94 7.83 -19.80
N ARG A 148 0.38 7.94 -19.72
CA ARG A 148 1.17 8.73 -20.67
C ARG A 148 1.10 8.15 -22.08
N SER A 149 1.12 6.82 -22.22
CA SER A 149 1.08 6.17 -23.55
C SER A 149 -0.19 6.45 -24.31
N ILE A 150 -1.33 6.61 -23.63
CA ILE A 150 -2.63 6.95 -24.24
C ILE A 150 -2.92 8.44 -24.25
N GLY A 151 -2.02 9.27 -23.69
CA GLY A 151 -2.23 10.72 -23.54
C GLY A 151 -3.42 11.04 -22.65
N PHE A 152 -3.54 10.33 -21.53
CA PHE A 152 -4.59 10.56 -20.54
C PHE A 152 -4.33 11.84 -19.74
N ASP A 153 -5.32 12.71 -19.64
CA ASP A 153 -5.32 13.87 -18.77
C ASP A 153 -6.01 13.50 -17.44
N PRO A 154 -5.27 13.40 -16.33
CA PRO A 154 -5.82 12.97 -15.04
C PRO A 154 -6.76 14.00 -14.39
N VAL A 155 -6.76 15.26 -14.88
CA VAL A 155 -7.66 16.31 -14.38
C VAL A 155 -9.02 16.27 -15.06
N THR A 156 -9.03 16.08 -16.39
CA THR A 156 -10.26 16.10 -17.18
C THR A 156 -10.79 14.71 -17.52
N GLY A 157 -9.98 13.67 -17.35
CA GLY A 157 -10.28 12.31 -17.78
C GLY A 157 -10.21 12.10 -19.29
N HIS A 158 -9.73 13.12 -20.05
CA HIS A 158 -9.62 13.04 -21.50
C HIS A 158 -8.51 12.10 -21.94
N VAL A 159 -8.77 11.26 -22.96
CA VAL A 159 -7.79 10.42 -23.63
C VAL A 159 -7.48 11.01 -24.99
N ALA A 160 -6.26 11.48 -25.19
CA ALA A 160 -5.86 12.11 -26.46
C ALA A 160 -5.65 11.08 -27.59
N ARG A 161 -5.38 9.84 -27.25
CA ARG A 161 -5.14 8.71 -28.18
C ARG A 161 -6.07 7.54 -27.89
N PRO A 162 -7.39 7.66 -28.16
CA PRO A 162 -8.34 6.62 -27.83
C PRO A 162 -8.09 5.30 -28.60
N GLU A 163 -7.43 5.38 -29.75
CA GLU A 163 -6.98 4.22 -30.53
C GLU A 163 -5.87 3.41 -29.85
N ALA A 164 -5.18 4.01 -28.88
CA ALA A 164 -4.15 3.35 -28.08
C ALA A 164 -4.70 2.69 -26.80
N LEU A 165 -6.00 2.85 -26.52
CA LEU A 165 -6.64 2.13 -25.43
C LEU A 165 -6.62 0.61 -25.73
N PRO A 166 -6.36 -0.22 -24.71
CA PRO A 166 -6.41 -1.65 -24.87
C PRO A 166 -7.78 -2.11 -25.40
N ALA A 167 -7.78 -3.03 -26.38
CA ALA A 167 -9.01 -3.63 -26.90
C ALA A 167 -9.72 -4.43 -25.80
N ASP A 168 -8.95 -5.18 -25.02
CA ASP A 168 -9.38 -5.95 -23.86
C ASP A 168 -8.80 -5.35 -22.57
N LEU A 169 -9.41 -5.69 -21.43
CA LEU A 169 -8.85 -5.32 -20.13
C LEU A 169 -7.45 -5.93 -19.97
N ILE A 170 -6.49 -5.11 -19.58
CA ILE A 170 -5.18 -5.60 -19.18
C ILE A 170 -5.34 -6.31 -17.83
N HIS A 171 -5.06 -7.62 -17.81
CA HIS A 171 -5.01 -8.41 -16.58
C HIS A 171 -3.59 -8.42 -16.03
N GLY A 172 -3.46 -8.33 -14.70
CA GLY A 172 -2.15 -8.26 -14.03
C GLY A 172 -1.70 -6.84 -13.74
N CYS A 173 -0.62 -6.70 -12.97
CA CYS A 173 -0.13 -5.39 -12.49
C CYS A 173 0.71 -4.63 -13.53
N GLY A 174 0.82 -5.12 -14.75
CA GLY A 174 1.75 -4.56 -15.76
C GLY A 174 3.23 -4.84 -15.46
N GLY A 175 3.56 -5.44 -14.31
CA GLY A 175 4.92 -5.85 -13.95
C GLY A 175 5.23 -7.25 -14.48
N ALA A 176 6.52 -7.52 -14.77
CA ALA A 176 7.02 -8.77 -15.36
C ALA A 176 6.82 -10.04 -14.50
N THR A 177 6.24 -9.94 -13.31
CA THR A 177 6.10 -11.03 -12.33
C THR A 177 4.67 -11.51 -12.09
N CYS A 178 3.67 -10.93 -12.75
CA CYS A 178 2.31 -11.46 -12.71
C CYS A 178 2.14 -12.46 -13.86
N SER A 179 2.65 -13.68 -13.67
CA SER A 179 2.42 -14.79 -14.61
C SER A 179 1.00 -15.32 -14.44
N ASP A 180 0.24 -15.41 -15.52
CA ASP A 180 -1.09 -16.05 -15.62
C ASP A 180 -1.04 -17.59 -15.51
N ASP A 181 -0.01 -18.15 -14.85
CA ASP A 181 0.26 -19.61 -14.82
C ASP A 181 -0.67 -20.42 -13.91
N LEU A 182 -1.77 -19.86 -13.40
CA LEU A 182 -2.74 -20.62 -12.59
C LEU A 182 -4.03 -21.03 -13.32
N ALA A 183 -4.14 -20.78 -14.62
CA ALA A 183 -5.40 -21.03 -15.37
C ALA A 183 -5.36 -22.21 -16.33
N SER A 184 -4.37 -23.10 -16.30
CA SER A 184 -4.36 -24.29 -17.18
C SER A 184 -3.81 -25.55 -16.50
N SER A 185 -4.50 -26.03 -15.47
CA SER A 185 -4.43 -27.45 -15.11
C SER A 185 -5.56 -28.16 -15.86
N PRO A 186 -5.26 -29.10 -16.77
CA PRO A 186 -6.27 -29.95 -17.37
C PRO A 186 -6.92 -30.79 -16.27
N ARG A 187 -8.27 -30.76 -16.20
CA ARG A 187 -9.01 -31.71 -15.39
C ARG A 187 -8.74 -33.12 -15.92
N GLU A 188 -8.13 -33.92 -15.10
CA GLU A 188 -7.98 -35.34 -15.30
C GLU A 188 -9.32 -36.02 -14.97
N GLU A 189 -10.28 -35.94 -15.89
CA GLU A 189 -11.46 -36.81 -15.93
C GLU A 189 -11.44 -37.51 -17.30
N ASP A 190 -10.97 -38.74 -17.31
CA ASP A 190 -11.44 -39.87 -18.11
C ASP A 190 -10.37 -40.97 -18.18
N ARG A 191 -10.32 -41.77 -17.13
CA ARG A 191 -9.72 -43.09 -17.22
C ARG A 191 -10.35 -44.06 -16.24
N ALA A 192 -11.61 -44.40 -16.54
CA ALA A 192 -12.23 -45.61 -15.99
C ALA A 192 -13.24 -46.13 -17.01
N THR A 193 -12.79 -46.98 -17.88
CA THR A 193 -13.55 -48.14 -18.44
C THR A 193 -12.76 -48.77 -19.58
N ALA A 194 -12.09 -49.86 -19.33
CA ALA A 194 -11.96 -51.05 -20.17
C ALA A 194 -11.19 -52.15 -19.39
#